data_a2bc429b9aaada70279b8bf15c25ad90
#
_entry.id   a2bc429b9aaada70279b8bf15c25ad90
#
_cell.length_a   1.000
_cell.length_b   1.000
_cell.length_c   1.000
_cell.angle_alpha   90.00
_cell.angle_beta   90.00
_cell.angle_gamma   90.00
#
_symmetry.space_group_name_H-M   'P 1'
#
loop_
_entity.id
_entity.type
_entity.pdbx_description
1 polymer ?
#
loop_
_entity_poly.entity_id
_entity_poly.type
_entity_poly.pdbx_seq_one_letter_code
_entity_poly.pdbx_strand_id
1 'polypeptide(L)'
;SAGEIPWPGKQLELCGKYGVFKWFIDEEHGGLGWSAVDLARGYLALGAACQTTTFIITQRTGACQRIAMADNDYARQTLLPDLLAGSQFSTVGISHLTTSHRHLAKPVLTAVETETGFVLNGFCPWVTGATQAETLVIGATLEDGRQILTVMPTSLSGVTLHDPASLVALTSSHTGRVSMDNVAVDRKWLLGGPAENVMTAGIGAHTGGLQ
;
A
#
# COMPACT_ATOMS: atom_id res chain seq x y z
N SER A 1 -26.68 -10.78 15.09
CA SER A 1 -25.65 -10.80 14.04
C SER A 1 -25.22 -9.35 13.83
N ALA A 2 -23.98 -9.03 14.13
CA ALA A 2 -23.39 -7.76 13.71
C ALA A 2 -23.48 -7.74 12.17
N GLY A 3 -24.20 -6.77 11.60
CA GLY A 3 -24.33 -6.65 10.16
C GLY A 3 -22.96 -6.53 9.50
N GLU A 4 -22.82 -7.09 8.32
CA GLU A 4 -21.62 -7.01 7.49
C GLU A 4 -21.25 -5.52 7.30
N ILE A 5 -20.01 -5.14 7.61
CA ILE A 5 -19.53 -3.76 7.44
C ILE A 5 -19.37 -3.52 5.94
N PRO A 6 -20.12 -2.59 5.32
CA PRO A 6 -20.08 -2.43 3.87
C PRO A 6 -18.76 -1.77 3.42
N TRP A 7 -18.11 -2.37 2.43
CA TRP A 7 -17.01 -1.75 1.69
C TRP A 7 -17.53 -0.66 0.75
N PRO A 8 -16.90 0.53 0.63
CA PRO A 8 -17.36 1.60 -0.25
C PRO A 8 -16.98 1.37 -1.72
N GLY A 9 -17.21 0.15 -2.24
CA GLY A 9 -16.82 -0.26 -3.58
C GLY A 9 -17.38 0.62 -4.68
N LYS A 10 -18.68 1.01 -4.57
CA LYS A 10 -19.34 1.88 -5.54
C LYS A 10 -18.71 3.29 -5.59
N GLN A 11 -18.31 3.82 -4.46
CA GLN A 11 -17.63 5.13 -4.39
C GLN A 11 -16.25 5.06 -5.03
N LEU A 12 -15.52 3.98 -4.79
CA LEU A 12 -14.20 3.77 -5.40
C LEU A 12 -14.30 3.52 -6.91
N GLU A 13 -15.31 2.78 -7.37
CA GLU A 13 -15.63 2.63 -8.79
C GLU A 13 -15.86 3.99 -9.47
N LEU A 14 -16.65 4.86 -8.85
CA LEU A 14 -16.88 6.22 -9.35
C LEU A 14 -15.57 7.03 -9.39
N CYS A 15 -14.72 6.90 -8.37
CA CYS A 15 -13.40 7.54 -8.36
C CYS A 15 -12.54 7.08 -9.55
N GLY A 16 -12.51 5.79 -9.85
CA GLY A 16 -11.84 5.24 -11.03
C GLY A 16 -12.42 5.81 -12.32
N LYS A 17 -13.73 5.74 -12.49
CA LYS A 17 -14.46 6.23 -13.68
C LYS A 17 -14.21 7.70 -13.97
N TYR A 18 -14.13 8.54 -12.94
CA TYR A 18 -13.88 9.99 -13.09
C TYR A 18 -12.40 10.38 -12.98
N GLY A 19 -11.49 9.40 -12.98
CA GLY A 19 -10.05 9.64 -13.06
C GLY A 19 -9.41 10.19 -11.78
N VAL A 20 -10.07 10.07 -10.62
CA VAL A 20 -9.53 10.51 -9.33
C VAL A 20 -8.19 9.83 -9.03
N PHE A 21 -8.04 8.55 -9.38
CA PHE A 21 -6.82 7.80 -9.13
C PHE A 21 -5.60 8.28 -9.93
N LYS A 22 -5.84 9.05 -11.00
CA LYS A 22 -4.78 9.64 -11.85
C LYS A 22 -4.24 10.96 -11.30
N TRP A 23 -4.92 11.61 -10.37
CA TRP A 23 -4.49 12.91 -9.84
C TRP A 23 -3.10 12.88 -9.22
N PHE A 24 -2.77 11.76 -8.59
CA PHE A 24 -1.64 11.54 -7.68
C PHE A 24 -0.39 10.99 -8.36
N ILE A 25 -0.45 10.75 -9.65
CA ILE A 25 0.62 10.12 -10.43
C ILE A 25 1.03 11.09 -11.54
N ASP A 26 2.32 11.17 -11.81
CA ASP A 26 2.89 12.02 -12.82
C ASP A 26 2.44 11.62 -14.23
N GLU A 27 2.42 12.59 -15.16
CA GLU A 27 1.96 12.39 -16.54
C GLU A 27 2.78 11.31 -17.27
N GLU A 28 4.09 11.26 -17.02
CA GLU A 28 4.98 10.24 -17.62
C GLU A 28 4.60 8.80 -17.27
N HIS A 29 3.85 8.61 -16.17
CA HIS A 29 3.34 7.33 -15.70
C HIS A 29 1.84 7.15 -15.94
N GLY A 30 1.23 7.99 -16.79
CA GLY A 30 -0.18 7.90 -17.16
C GLY A 30 -1.15 8.58 -16.17
N GLY A 31 -0.61 9.34 -15.22
CA GLY A 31 -1.37 10.18 -14.29
C GLY A 31 -1.72 11.55 -14.87
N LEU A 32 -2.16 12.46 -14.01
CA LEU A 32 -2.47 13.85 -14.34
C LEU A 32 -1.49 14.87 -13.74
N GLY A 33 -0.54 14.41 -12.91
CA GLY A 33 0.52 15.25 -12.35
C GLY A 33 0.01 16.50 -11.63
N TRP A 34 -1.08 16.38 -10.85
CA TRP A 34 -1.67 17.55 -10.18
C TRP A 34 -0.71 18.19 -9.19
N SER A 35 -0.74 19.52 -9.13
CA SER A 35 0.04 20.25 -8.16
C SER A 35 -0.38 19.90 -6.71
N ALA A 36 0.51 20.10 -5.74
CA ALA A 36 0.20 19.90 -4.32
C ALA A 36 -1.05 20.70 -3.87
N VAL A 37 -1.24 21.89 -4.41
CA VAL A 37 -2.41 22.74 -4.10
C VAL A 37 -3.70 22.11 -4.65
N ASP A 38 -3.67 21.59 -5.88
CA ASP A 38 -4.84 20.97 -6.49
C ASP A 38 -5.16 19.63 -5.83
N LEU A 39 -4.14 18.85 -5.46
CA LEU A 39 -4.31 17.64 -4.65
C LEU A 39 -4.97 17.94 -3.30
N ALA A 40 -4.53 19.01 -2.60
CA ALA A 40 -5.15 19.44 -1.35
C ALA A 40 -6.63 19.81 -1.53
N ARG A 41 -6.95 20.56 -2.59
CA ARG A 41 -8.35 20.90 -2.94
C ARG A 41 -9.18 19.65 -3.25
N GLY A 42 -8.61 18.70 -4.01
CA GLY A 42 -9.23 17.42 -4.32
C GLY A 42 -9.54 16.62 -3.06
N TYR A 43 -8.56 16.48 -2.16
CA TYR A 43 -8.74 15.80 -0.88
C TYR A 43 -9.80 16.47 0.02
N LEU A 44 -9.86 17.81 0.07
CA LEU A 44 -10.89 18.53 0.81
C LEU A 44 -12.29 18.22 0.27
N ALA A 45 -12.46 18.21 -1.06
CA ALA A 45 -13.72 17.87 -1.69
C ALA A 45 -14.14 16.41 -1.45
N LEU A 46 -13.21 15.47 -1.61
CA LEU A 46 -13.42 14.03 -1.33
C LEU A 46 -13.74 13.79 0.14
N GLY A 47 -13.00 14.42 1.06
CA GLY A 47 -13.20 14.27 2.50
C GLY A 47 -14.54 14.80 2.97
N ALA A 48 -15.00 15.92 2.40
CA ALA A 48 -16.33 16.47 2.67
C ALA A 48 -17.46 15.55 2.17
N ALA A 49 -17.23 14.82 1.08
CA ALA A 49 -18.20 13.86 0.54
C ALA A 49 -18.19 12.52 1.32
N CYS A 50 -17.02 11.94 1.59
CA CYS A 50 -16.90 10.70 2.32
C CYS A 50 -15.47 10.50 2.87
N GLN A 51 -15.30 10.70 4.18
CA GLN A 51 -14.02 10.56 4.88
C GLN A 51 -13.42 9.15 4.73
N THR A 52 -14.23 8.10 4.84
CA THR A 52 -13.76 6.71 4.74
C THR A 52 -13.20 6.41 3.35
N THR A 53 -13.92 6.80 2.30
CA THR A 53 -13.45 6.63 0.91
C THR A 53 -12.15 7.41 0.69
N THR A 54 -12.07 8.65 1.19
CA THR A 54 -10.86 9.47 1.10
C THR A 54 -9.68 8.81 1.81
N PHE A 55 -9.88 8.27 3.00
CA PHE A 55 -8.85 7.53 3.73
C PHE A 55 -8.34 6.32 2.94
N ILE A 56 -9.24 5.53 2.33
CA ILE A 56 -8.86 4.40 1.48
C ILE A 56 -8.02 4.89 0.28
N ILE A 57 -8.44 6.00 -0.35
CA ILE A 57 -7.72 6.59 -1.48
C ILE A 57 -6.29 6.98 -1.08
N THR A 58 -6.06 7.52 0.13
CA THR A 58 -4.70 7.88 0.58
C THR A 58 -3.78 6.66 0.66
N GLN A 59 -4.27 5.52 1.16
CA GLN A 59 -3.49 4.29 1.29
C GLN A 59 -3.21 3.65 -0.08
N ARG A 60 -4.22 3.66 -0.95
CA ARG A 60 -4.09 3.24 -2.33
C ARG A 60 -3.08 4.10 -3.10
N THR A 61 -3.18 5.41 -2.97
CA THR A 61 -2.23 6.37 -3.57
C THR A 61 -0.81 6.09 -3.10
N GLY A 62 -0.62 5.81 -1.82
CA GLY A 62 0.68 5.43 -1.27
C GLY A 62 1.28 4.19 -1.94
N ALA A 63 0.48 3.19 -2.32
CA ALA A 63 0.94 2.04 -3.09
C ALA A 63 1.26 2.42 -4.54
N CYS A 64 0.34 3.11 -5.23
CA CYS A 64 0.52 3.50 -6.64
C CYS A 64 1.77 4.38 -6.85
N GLN A 65 2.01 5.36 -5.98
CA GLN A 65 3.19 6.21 -6.06
C GLN A 65 4.48 5.44 -5.89
N ARG A 66 4.53 4.49 -4.95
CA ARG A 66 5.71 3.64 -4.75
C ARG A 66 6.00 2.75 -5.95
N ILE A 67 4.96 2.23 -6.60
CA ILE A 67 5.09 1.44 -7.84
C ILE A 67 5.55 2.35 -8.99
N ALA A 68 4.96 3.54 -9.13
CA ALA A 68 5.31 4.48 -10.20
C ALA A 68 6.77 4.97 -10.11
N MET A 69 7.23 5.30 -8.90
CA MET A 69 8.54 5.92 -8.68
C MET A 69 9.68 4.90 -8.49
N ALA A 70 9.37 3.60 -8.37
CA ALA A 70 10.39 2.57 -8.22
C ALA A 70 11.20 2.41 -9.51
N ASP A 71 12.49 2.09 -9.39
CA ASP A 71 13.32 1.65 -10.51
C ASP A 71 13.01 0.17 -10.87
N ASN A 72 11.73 -0.07 -11.21
CA ASN A 72 11.20 -1.39 -11.53
C ASN A 72 10.13 -1.29 -12.62
N ASP A 73 10.58 -1.37 -13.88
CA ASP A 73 9.69 -1.31 -15.04
C ASP A 73 8.68 -2.45 -15.07
N TYR A 74 9.04 -3.64 -14.61
CA TYR A 74 8.14 -4.78 -14.58
C TYR A 74 6.93 -4.52 -13.69
N ALA A 75 7.14 -4.09 -12.45
CA ALA A 75 6.06 -3.79 -11.53
C ALA A 75 5.19 -2.63 -12.06
N ARG A 76 5.83 -1.59 -12.57
CA ARG A 76 5.16 -0.41 -13.14
C ARG A 76 4.27 -0.78 -14.32
N GLN A 77 4.81 -1.47 -15.32
CA GLN A 77 4.06 -1.85 -16.53
C GLN A 77 2.95 -2.87 -16.25
N THR A 78 3.18 -3.77 -15.28
CA THR A 78 2.21 -4.82 -14.96
C THR A 78 1.03 -4.30 -14.14
N LEU A 79 1.25 -3.36 -13.22
CA LEU A 79 0.23 -3.01 -12.22
C LEU A 79 -0.39 -1.62 -12.45
N LEU A 80 0.42 -0.64 -12.84
CA LEU A 80 -0.02 0.76 -12.79
C LEU A 80 -1.20 1.06 -13.73
N PRO A 81 -1.28 0.51 -14.96
CA PRO A 81 -2.42 0.74 -15.85
C PRO A 81 -3.77 0.38 -15.21
N ASP A 82 -3.88 -0.82 -14.64
CA ASP A 82 -5.09 -1.31 -14.00
C ASP A 82 -5.39 -0.58 -12.67
N LEU A 83 -4.36 -0.23 -11.94
CA LEU A 83 -4.50 0.61 -10.76
C LEU A 83 -5.04 2.00 -11.12
N LEU A 84 -4.55 2.65 -12.15
CA LEU A 84 -5.03 3.97 -12.58
C LEU A 84 -6.44 3.92 -13.20
N ALA A 85 -6.78 2.84 -13.85
CA ALA A 85 -8.13 2.59 -14.35
C ALA A 85 -9.13 2.26 -13.23
N GLY A 86 -8.66 1.79 -12.06
CA GLY A 86 -9.49 1.35 -10.94
C GLY A 86 -10.04 -0.05 -11.09
N SER A 87 -9.53 -0.85 -12.04
CA SER A 87 -9.88 -2.27 -12.23
C SER A 87 -9.19 -3.19 -11.23
N GLN A 88 -8.09 -2.71 -10.62
CA GLN A 88 -7.38 -3.39 -9.52
C GLN A 88 -7.22 -2.48 -8.32
N PHE A 89 -7.08 -3.10 -7.15
CA PHE A 89 -6.85 -2.40 -5.90
C PHE A 89 -5.54 -2.86 -5.25
N SER A 90 -4.65 -1.91 -4.99
CA SER A 90 -3.43 -2.11 -4.20
C SER A 90 -3.42 -1.13 -3.03
N THR A 91 -2.84 -1.55 -1.93
CA THR A 91 -2.70 -0.72 -0.73
C THR A 91 -1.34 -0.94 -0.06
N VAL A 92 -1.07 -0.19 1.01
CA VAL A 92 0.21 -0.26 1.72
C VAL A 92 0.12 -1.03 3.03
N GLY A 93 1.14 -1.83 3.32
CA GLY A 93 1.38 -2.47 4.61
C GLY A 93 2.76 -2.09 5.15
N ILE A 94 2.97 -0.80 5.46
CA ILE A 94 4.29 -0.24 5.83
C ILE A 94 4.31 0.46 7.18
N SER A 95 3.19 0.49 7.91
CA SER A 95 3.05 1.25 9.17
C SER A 95 4.14 0.89 10.19
N HIS A 96 4.55 -0.37 10.24
CA HIS A 96 5.60 -0.87 11.13
C HIS A 96 7.02 -0.37 10.76
N LEU A 97 7.25 0.14 9.55
CA LEU A 97 8.51 0.78 9.16
C LEU A 97 8.53 2.28 9.49
N THR A 98 7.35 2.91 9.56
CA THR A 98 7.21 4.36 9.73
C THR A 98 6.97 4.79 11.18
N THR A 99 6.48 3.86 12.01
CA THR A 99 6.25 4.12 13.44
C THR A 99 7.55 4.01 14.21
N SER A 100 7.77 4.87 15.20
CA SER A 100 8.97 4.82 16.04
C SER A 100 9.04 3.51 16.84
N HIS A 101 9.84 2.57 16.36
CA HIS A 101 10.01 1.22 16.94
C HIS A 101 10.95 1.16 18.15
N ARG A 102 11.27 2.29 18.77
CA ARG A 102 12.17 2.35 19.94
C ARG A 102 11.77 1.41 21.08
N HIS A 103 10.54 0.85 21.03
CA HIS A 103 10.00 -0.06 22.04
C HIS A 103 9.89 -1.52 21.59
N LEU A 104 10.14 -1.84 20.32
CA LEU A 104 10.05 -3.20 19.80
C LEU A 104 11.46 -3.78 19.64
N ALA A 105 11.75 -4.81 20.42
CA ALA A 105 13.05 -5.49 20.39
C ALA A 105 13.31 -6.26 19.06
N LYS A 106 12.27 -6.50 18.23
CA LYS A 106 12.37 -7.23 16.97
C LYS A 106 11.41 -6.66 15.92
N PRO A 107 11.79 -6.69 14.62
CA PRO A 107 10.88 -6.35 13.53
C PRO A 107 9.64 -7.25 13.54
N VAL A 108 8.47 -6.69 13.23
CA VAL A 108 7.19 -7.45 13.17
C VAL A 108 7.04 -8.19 11.85
N LEU A 109 7.75 -7.77 10.80
CA LEU A 109 7.83 -8.44 9.51
C LEU A 109 9.30 -8.54 9.10
N THR A 110 9.76 -9.75 8.94
CA THR A 110 11.14 -10.08 8.55
C THR A 110 11.20 -10.63 7.14
N ALA A 111 12.35 -10.49 6.50
CA ALA A 111 12.64 -11.07 5.21
C ALA A 111 13.97 -11.84 5.26
N VAL A 112 14.01 -12.97 4.57
CA VAL A 112 15.24 -13.71 4.28
C VAL A 112 15.47 -13.63 2.77
N GLU A 113 16.64 -13.16 2.36
CA GLU A 113 17.02 -13.09 0.95
C GLU A 113 17.33 -14.48 0.41
N THR A 114 16.86 -14.77 -0.80
CA THR A 114 17.10 -16.02 -1.54
C THR A 114 17.65 -15.72 -2.92
N GLU A 115 18.05 -16.74 -3.67
CA GLU A 115 18.52 -16.58 -5.06
C GLU A 115 17.46 -15.91 -5.96
N THR A 116 16.18 -16.22 -5.76
CA THR A 116 15.08 -15.75 -6.63
C THR A 116 14.29 -14.57 -6.07
N GLY A 117 14.50 -14.21 -4.80
CA GLY A 117 13.73 -13.14 -4.16
C GLY A 117 13.86 -13.10 -2.65
N PHE A 118 12.73 -13.11 -1.95
CA PHE A 118 12.68 -13.00 -0.48
C PHE A 118 11.62 -13.92 0.10
N VAL A 119 11.88 -14.48 1.27
CA VAL A 119 10.88 -15.21 2.07
C VAL A 119 10.47 -14.34 3.25
N LEU A 120 9.19 -14.06 3.37
CA LEU A 120 8.63 -13.14 4.36
C LEU A 120 7.99 -13.92 5.51
N ASN A 121 8.26 -13.48 6.76
CA ASN A 121 7.66 -14.04 7.97
C ASN A 121 7.27 -12.92 8.94
N GLY A 122 6.04 -12.99 9.47
CA GLY A 122 5.53 -12.01 10.42
C GLY A 122 4.19 -11.42 10.02
N PHE A 123 3.99 -10.13 10.21
CA PHE A 123 2.71 -9.50 9.89
C PHE A 123 2.79 -7.99 9.69
N CYS A 124 1.84 -7.45 8.92
CA CYS A 124 1.52 -6.03 8.85
C CYS A 124 0.30 -5.78 9.75
N PRO A 125 0.40 -4.95 10.80
CA PRO A 125 -0.68 -4.82 11.79
C PRO A 125 -1.92 -4.08 11.28
N TRP A 126 -1.72 -3.09 10.41
CA TRP A 126 -2.76 -2.16 9.94
C TRP A 126 -2.65 -1.99 8.42
N VAL A 127 -3.50 -2.71 7.69
CA VAL A 127 -3.56 -2.65 6.23
C VAL A 127 -4.99 -2.29 5.84
N THR A 128 -5.19 -1.10 5.31
CA THR A 128 -6.50 -0.60 4.88
C THR A 128 -6.93 -1.31 3.61
N GLY A 129 -8.15 -1.84 3.59
CA GLY A 129 -8.69 -2.56 2.44
C GLY A 129 -7.98 -3.90 2.17
N ALA A 130 -7.34 -4.51 3.17
CA ALA A 130 -6.55 -5.73 3.00
C ALA A 130 -7.32 -6.85 2.28
N THR A 131 -8.59 -7.07 2.67
CA THR A 131 -9.44 -8.14 2.11
C THR A 131 -9.94 -7.85 0.71
N GLN A 132 -9.70 -6.64 0.19
CA GLN A 132 -10.13 -6.20 -1.14
C GLN A 132 -8.95 -6.04 -2.11
N ALA A 133 -7.71 -6.16 -1.59
CA ALA A 133 -6.52 -5.88 -2.37
C ALA A 133 -6.01 -7.14 -3.11
N GLU A 134 -5.73 -7.01 -4.39
CA GLU A 134 -5.01 -8.02 -5.17
C GLU A 134 -3.51 -8.01 -4.86
N THR A 135 -2.97 -6.84 -4.51
CA THR A 135 -1.55 -6.68 -4.17
C THR A 135 -1.36 -5.73 -3.01
N LEU A 136 -0.30 -5.94 -2.24
CA LEU A 136 0.15 -5.05 -1.16
C LEU A 136 1.56 -4.54 -1.44
N VAL A 137 1.76 -3.24 -1.28
CA VAL A 137 3.13 -2.70 -1.16
C VAL A 137 3.53 -2.80 0.31
N ILE A 138 4.47 -3.68 0.61
CA ILE A 138 4.90 -3.99 1.96
C ILE A 138 6.39 -3.75 2.14
N GLY A 139 6.79 -3.49 3.36
CA GLY A 139 8.18 -3.41 3.74
C GLY A 139 8.55 -4.47 4.76
N ALA A 140 9.75 -5.03 4.66
CA ALA A 140 10.26 -6.02 5.59
C ALA A 140 11.72 -5.74 5.96
N THR A 141 12.16 -6.27 7.10
CA THR A 141 13.51 -6.08 7.62
C THR A 141 14.30 -7.39 7.50
N LEU A 142 15.49 -7.31 6.93
CA LEU A 142 16.46 -8.41 6.84
C LEU A 142 17.14 -8.65 8.21
N GLU A 143 17.83 -9.77 8.35
CA GLU A 143 18.54 -10.13 9.58
C GLU A 143 19.62 -9.10 9.96
N ASP A 144 20.27 -8.49 8.97
CA ASP A 144 21.29 -7.45 9.16
C ASP A 144 20.72 -6.05 9.43
N GLY A 145 19.39 -5.92 9.55
CA GLY A 145 18.69 -4.68 9.83
C GLY A 145 18.34 -3.84 8.59
N ARG A 146 18.88 -4.17 7.41
CA ARG A 146 18.46 -3.51 6.16
C ARG A 146 17.01 -3.81 5.86
N GLN A 147 16.36 -2.93 5.12
CA GLN A 147 14.95 -3.00 4.78
C GLN A 147 14.76 -3.16 3.27
N ILE A 148 13.69 -3.82 2.92
CA ILE A 148 13.19 -3.91 1.54
C ILE A 148 11.78 -3.35 1.45
N LEU A 149 11.43 -2.87 0.25
CA LEU A 149 10.06 -2.54 -0.14
C LEU A 149 9.72 -3.38 -1.37
N THR A 150 8.60 -4.09 -1.33
CA THR A 150 8.20 -5.00 -2.41
C THR A 150 6.70 -4.99 -2.63
N VAL A 151 6.26 -5.36 -3.84
CA VAL A 151 4.87 -5.74 -4.09
C VAL A 151 4.68 -7.20 -3.72
N MET A 152 3.65 -7.51 -2.96
CA MET A 152 3.26 -8.87 -2.61
C MET A 152 1.83 -9.13 -3.10
N PRO A 153 1.62 -10.04 -4.07
CA PRO A 153 0.28 -10.54 -4.40
C PRO A 153 -0.37 -11.21 -3.18
N THR A 154 -1.63 -10.89 -2.92
CA THR A 154 -2.36 -11.43 -1.76
C THR A 154 -2.72 -12.90 -1.91
N SER A 155 -2.67 -13.41 -3.14
CA SER A 155 -2.94 -14.81 -3.48
C SER A 155 -1.77 -15.77 -3.24
N LEU A 156 -0.59 -15.27 -2.81
CA LEU A 156 0.56 -16.11 -2.54
C LEU A 156 0.29 -17.07 -1.36
N SER A 157 0.82 -18.28 -1.47
CA SER A 157 0.76 -19.25 -0.37
C SER A 157 1.42 -18.70 0.88
N GLY A 158 0.79 -18.90 2.04
CA GLY A 158 1.25 -18.40 3.34
C GLY A 158 0.75 -16.99 3.69
N VAL A 159 0.06 -16.29 2.77
CA VAL A 159 -0.61 -15.02 3.08
C VAL A 159 -1.96 -15.29 3.74
N THR A 160 -2.20 -14.64 4.88
CA THR A 160 -3.50 -14.67 5.57
C THR A 160 -4.01 -13.25 5.73
N LEU A 161 -5.13 -12.94 5.08
CA LEU A 161 -5.88 -11.70 5.25
C LEU A 161 -6.87 -11.91 6.40
N HIS A 162 -6.69 -11.17 7.50
CA HIS A 162 -7.58 -11.28 8.65
C HIS A 162 -8.82 -10.40 8.46
N ASP A 163 -9.88 -10.72 9.19
CA ASP A 163 -11.09 -9.90 9.24
C ASP A 163 -10.74 -8.45 9.64
N PRO A 164 -11.49 -7.48 9.11
CA PRO A 164 -11.33 -6.08 9.49
C PRO A 164 -11.45 -5.88 11.00
N ALA A 165 -10.56 -5.06 11.54
CA ALA A 165 -10.60 -4.70 12.95
C ALA A 165 -11.89 -3.92 13.29
N SER A 166 -12.44 -4.17 14.48
CA SER A 166 -13.55 -3.38 15.01
C SER A 166 -13.03 -2.01 15.44
N LEU A 167 -13.20 -1.03 14.59
CA LEU A 167 -12.74 0.35 14.81
C LEU A 167 -13.89 1.21 15.35
N VAL A 168 -13.57 2.26 16.11
CA VAL A 168 -14.55 3.26 16.59
C VAL A 168 -15.08 4.10 15.43
N ALA A 169 -14.23 4.37 14.42
CA ALA A 169 -14.58 5.10 13.20
C ALA A 169 -13.87 4.48 12.01
N LEU A 170 -14.27 4.84 10.78
CA LEU A 170 -13.70 4.34 9.52
C LEU A 170 -13.79 2.80 9.37
N THR A 171 -14.74 2.16 10.01
CA THR A 171 -14.92 0.69 9.98
C THR A 171 -15.02 0.15 8.55
N SER A 172 -15.74 0.87 7.67
CA SER A 172 -15.86 0.54 6.24
C SER A 172 -14.56 0.68 5.44
N SER A 173 -13.45 1.06 6.08
CA SER A 173 -12.13 1.01 5.43
C SER A 173 -11.55 -0.40 5.34
N HIS A 174 -12.18 -1.37 5.98
CA HIS A 174 -11.71 -2.76 6.06
C HIS A 174 -10.23 -2.85 6.45
N THR A 175 -9.82 -2.01 7.41
CA THR A 175 -8.45 -2.04 7.94
C THR A 175 -8.27 -3.25 8.82
N GLY A 176 -7.31 -4.09 8.49
CA GLY A 176 -7.06 -5.34 9.19
C GLY A 176 -5.58 -5.72 9.20
N ARG A 177 -5.28 -6.82 9.89
CA ARG A 177 -3.96 -7.44 9.93
C ARG A 177 -3.77 -8.32 8.69
N VAL A 178 -2.54 -8.35 8.17
CA VAL A 178 -2.12 -9.35 7.18
C VAL A 178 -0.93 -10.10 7.75
N SER A 179 -1.03 -11.42 7.79
CA SER A 179 0.05 -12.30 8.27
C SER A 179 0.73 -13.02 7.11
N MET A 180 2.02 -13.25 7.23
CA MET A 180 2.86 -13.96 6.30
C MET A 180 3.56 -15.11 7.03
N ASP A 181 3.41 -16.32 6.50
CA ASP A 181 4.09 -17.53 6.98
C ASP A 181 4.84 -18.16 5.80
N ASN A 182 6.16 -17.98 5.78
CA ASN A 182 7.06 -18.44 4.72
C ASN A 182 6.61 -18.02 3.30
N VAL A 183 6.16 -16.76 3.14
CA VAL A 183 5.68 -16.24 1.86
C VAL A 183 6.87 -15.93 0.95
N ALA A 184 7.00 -16.67 -0.15
CA ALA A 184 8.01 -16.43 -1.16
C ALA A 184 7.57 -15.33 -2.13
N VAL A 185 8.32 -14.23 -2.18
CA VAL A 185 8.11 -13.10 -3.10
C VAL A 185 9.27 -13.04 -4.07
N ASP A 186 8.97 -13.10 -5.37
CA ASP A 186 9.96 -13.02 -6.45
C ASP A 186 10.62 -11.64 -6.48
N ARG A 187 11.93 -11.61 -6.76
CA ARG A 187 12.75 -10.37 -6.87
C ARG A 187 12.22 -9.38 -7.90
N LYS A 188 11.51 -9.85 -8.93
CA LYS A 188 10.87 -8.98 -9.92
C LYS A 188 9.85 -8.00 -9.33
N TRP A 189 9.37 -8.26 -8.10
CA TRP A 189 8.44 -7.39 -7.38
C TRP A 189 9.14 -6.40 -6.43
N LEU A 190 10.47 -6.44 -6.32
CA LEU A 190 11.22 -5.53 -5.45
C LEU A 190 11.08 -4.10 -5.95
N LEU A 191 10.59 -3.21 -5.12
CA LEU A 191 10.46 -1.77 -5.40
C LEU A 191 11.65 -0.97 -4.88
N GLY A 192 12.32 -1.43 -3.83
CA GLY A 192 13.47 -0.74 -3.26
C GLY A 192 14.20 -1.54 -2.18
N GLY A 193 15.46 -1.21 -1.98
CA GLY A 193 16.35 -1.90 -1.03
C GLY A 193 17.07 -3.10 -1.65
N PRO A 194 17.82 -3.86 -0.83
CA PRO A 194 18.05 -3.68 0.61
C PRO A 194 18.80 -2.39 0.97
N ALA A 195 18.26 -1.60 1.91
CA ALA A 195 18.82 -0.33 2.37
C ALA A 195 18.56 -0.15 3.89
N GLU A 196 19.39 0.65 4.57
CA GLU A 196 19.22 0.93 6.01
C GLU A 196 17.85 1.52 6.34
N ASN A 197 17.35 2.39 5.48
CA ASN A 197 16.03 2.99 5.60
C ASN A 197 15.40 3.12 4.20
N VAL A 198 14.68 2.10 3.79
CA VAL A 198 14.05 2.06 2.47
C VAL A 198 12.99 3.16 2.28
N MET A 199 12.43 3.67 3.37
CA MET A 199 11.40 4.72 3.32
C MET A 199 11.98 6.11 3.02
N THR A 200 13.27 6.35 3.28
CA THR A 200 13.96 7.62 2.99
C THR A 200 14.71 7.61 1.67
N ALA A 201 14.87 6.46 1.04
CA ALA A 201 15.63 6.29 -0.20
C ALA A 201 14.90 6.83 -1.47
N GLY A 202 14.01 7.80 -1.34
CA GLY A 202 13.35 8.49 -2.45
C GLY A 202 12.01 7.88 -2.90
N ILE A 203 11.73 6.63 -2.58
CA ILE A 203 10.51 5.95 -3.00
C ILE A 203 9.36 6.33 -2.07
N GLY A 204 8.60 7.36 -2.44
CA GLY A 204 7.43 7.82 -1.70
C GLY A 204 7.74 8.74 -0.51
N ALA A 205 8.95 9.30 -0.43
CA ALA A 205 9.33 10.29 0.60
C ALA A 205 8.48 11.59 0.53
N HIS A 206 7.84 11.84 -0.60
CA HIS A 206 7.03 13.04 -0.82
C HIS A 206 5.55 12.91 -0.43
N THR A 207 5.10 11.73 0.01
CA THR A 207 3.71 11.55 0.48
C THR A 207 3.44 12.21 1.84
N GLY A 208 4.48 12.63 2.57
CA GLY A 208 4.38 13.25 3.88
C GLY A 208 4.07 14.75 3.88
N GLY A 209 4.00 15.39 2.74
CA GLY A 209 3.79 16.84 2.64
C GLY A 209 2.36 17.32 2.95
N LEU A 210 1.42 16.41 3.18
CA LEU A 210 0.01 16.70 3.51
C LEU A 210 -0.47 15.99 4.79
N GLN A 211 0.46 15.49 5.61
CA GLN A 211 0.14 15.00 6.95
C GLN A 211 0.27 16.08 7.99
#